data_85fc2bdbaddb779140bd1936d9527bd1
#
_entry.id   85fc2bdbaddb779140bd1936d9527bd1
#
_cell.length_a   1.000
_cell.length_b   1.000
_cell.length_c   1.000
_cell.angle_alpha   90.00
_cell.angle_beta   90.00
_cell.angle_gamma   90.00
#
_symmetry.space_group_name_H-M   'P 1'
#
loop_
_entity.id
_entity.type
_entity.pdbx_description
1 polymer ?
#
loop_
_entity_poly.entity_id
_entity_poly.type
_entity_poly.pdbx_seq_one_letter_code
_entity_poly.pdbx_strand_id
1 'polypeptide(L)'
;PLTEHAAVLPAEEKRHKHRGLFLRLDSQTDPRLHKAQVVTSIFDGPEPLWYYYKDTGRYVRAPQQDFVSVNPTMLAELKRILGHDNVVYIAQ
;
A
#
# COMPACT_ATOMS: atom_id res chain seq x y z
N PRO A 1 -15.26 3.31 7.69
CA PRO A 1 -15.02 3.36 7.43
C PRO A 1 -14.59 3.20 7.01
N LEU A 2 -14.11 3.16 6.81
CA LEU A 2 -13.64 2.87 6.47
C LEU A 2 -13.65 2.55 6.94
N THR A 3 -13.73 2.52 7.38
CA THR A 3 -13.83 2.20 7.76
C THR A 3 -14.24 1.56 8.23
N GLU A 4 -14.47 1.49 8.51
CA GLU A 4 -14.85 0.89 8.91
C GLU A 4 -14.96 -0.07 8.75
N HIS A 5 -14.74 -0.53 8.47
CA HIS A 5 -14.61 -1.45 8.18
C HIS A 5 -13.82 -1.72 7.83
N ALA A 6 -13.34 -1.43 7.93
CA ALA A 6 -12.67 -1.48 7.39
C ALA A 6 -11.99 -2.40 7.06
N ALA A 7 -11.72 -2.79 7.20
CA ALA A 7 -10.94 -3.67 7.01
C ALA A 7 -11.15 -4.44 6.02
N VAL A 8 -11.46 -4.47 5.72
CA VAL A 8 -11.65 -5.11 4.89
C VAL A 8 -11.71 -4.91 3.84
N LEU A 9 -11.45 -4.72 3.54
CA LEU A 9 -11.38 -4.44 2.46
C LEU A 9 -12.10 -5.21 1.87
N PRO A 10 -12.36 -5.19 2.07
CA PRO A 10 -12.99 -5.83 1.62
C PRO A 10 -13.20 -6.21 0.56
N ALA A 11 -13.19 -7.00 0.49
CA ALA A 11 -13.38 -7.58 -0.62
C ALA A 11 -14.43 -6.97 -1.32
N GLU A 12 -15.37 -6.58 -0.73
CA GLU A 12 -16.36 -6.06 -1.42
C GLU A 12 -16.11 -4.78 -1.71
N GLU A 13 -15.32 -4.26 -1.11
CA GLU A 13 -15.05 -3.06 -1.37
C GLU A 13 -14.52 -2.98 -2.55
N LYS A 14 -14.21 -3.87 -2.95
CA LYS A 14 -13.62 -3.98 -4.02
C LYS A 14 -14.12 -3.34 -5.00
N ARG A 15 -14.97 -3.01 -5.04
CA ARG A 15 -15.41 -2.43 -6.05
C ARG A 15 -14.98 -1.25 -6.04
N HIS A 16 -14.39 -1.07 -5.72
CA HIS A 16 -13.61 -0.35 -5.55
C HIS A 16 -13.55 0.91 -5.75
N LYS A 17 -13.76 1.45 -4.88
CA LYS A 17 -13.61 2.72 -4.70
C LYS A 17 -12.23 3.02 -4.47
N HIS A 18 -11.41 2.14 -4.06
CA HIS A 18 -10.03 2.39 -3.69
C HIS A 18 -9.14 1.71 -4.71
N ARG A 19 -8.47 2.47 -5.50
CA ARG A 19 -7.45 1.95 -6.39
C ARG A 19 -6.09 2.40 -5.90
N GLY A 20 -5.03 1.80 -6.37
CA GLY A 20 -3.68 2.19 -6.06
C GLY A 20 -2.85 1.04 -5.57
N LEU A 21 -1.73 1.37 -4.96
CA LEU A 21 -0.79 0.40 -4.43
C LEU A 21 -1.01 0.25 -2.94
N PHE A 22 -1.16 -0.98 -2.49
CA PHE A 22 -1.37 -1.29 -1.07
C PHE A 22 -0.20 -2.10 -0.56
N LEU A 23 0.40 -1.63 0.52
CA LEU A 23 1.53 -2.29 1.18
C LEU A 23 1.12 -2.71 2.57
N ARG A 24 1.26 -3.99 2.87
CA ARG A 24 0.89 -4.52 4.18
C ARG A 24 2.11 -4.67 5.07
N LEU A 25 2.02 -4.10 6.26
CA LEU A 25 3.09 -4.10 7.22
C LEU A 25 2.57 -4.58 8.57
N ASP A 26 3.44 -4.99 9.47
CA ASP A 26 3.02 -5.46 10.78
C ASP A 26 2.53 -4.30 11.63
N SER A 27 3.22 -3.17 11.58
CA SER A 27 2.87 -1.97 12.35
C SER A 27 3.56 -0.75 11.79
N GLN A 28 3.28 0.41 12.33
CA GLN A 28 3.95 1.63 11.92
C GLN A 28 5.43 1.63 12.29
N THR A 29 5.85 0.76 13.20
CA THR A 29 7.26 0.66 13.59
C THR A 29 7.96 -0.49 12.89
N ASP A 30 7.32 -1.13 11.93
CA ASP A 30 7.93 -2.21 11.17
C ASP A 30 9.17 -1.67 10.44
N PRO A 31 10.35 -2.26 10.63
CA PRO A 31 11.55 -1.76 10.00
C PRO A 31 11.51 -1.81 8.48
N ARG A 32 10.67 -2.65 7.91
CA ARG A 32 10.53 -2.73 6.46
C ARG A 32 9.82 -1.50 5.89
N LEU A 33 9.07 -0.76 6.73
CA LEU A 33 8.36 0.43 6.28
C LEU A 33 9.32 1.45 5.68
N HIS A 34 10.42 1.74 6.35
CA HIS A 34 11.39 2.71 5.86
C HIS A 34 11.98 2.25 4.52
N LYS A 35 12.30 0.96 4.39
CA LYS A 35 12.87 0.44 3.14
C LYS A 35 11.86 0.57 2.00
N ALA A 36 10.59 0.30 2.29
CA ALA A 36 9.54 0.44 1.28
C ALA A 36 9.36 1.90 0.89
N GLN A 37 9.44 2.82 1.83
CA GLN A 37 9.30 4.24 1.55
C GLN A 37 10.45 4.75 0.68
N VAL A 38 11.64 4.24 0.85
CA VAL A 38 12.76 4.61 -0.01
C VAL A 38 12.47 4.19 -1.45
N VAL A 39 11.93 3.01 -1.65
CA VAL A 39 11.60 2.54 -3.00
C VAL A 39 10.49 3.40 -3.59
N THR A 40 9.42 3.64 -2.86
CA THR A 40 8.29 4.40 -3.40
C THR A 40 8.69 5.84 -3.71
N SER A 41 9.65 6.40 -2.97
CA SER A 41 10.09 7.76 -3.23
C SER A 41 10.83 7.91 -4.54
N ILE A 42 11.39 6.81 -5.08
CA ILE A 42 12.10 6.85 -6.34
C ILE A 42 11.10 6.88 -7.49
N PHE A 43 9.94 6.28 -7.31
CA PHE A 43 8.96 6.13 -8.37
C PHE A 43 7.72 7.01 -8.13
N ASP A 44 7.91 8.30 -8.02
CA ASP A 44 6.92 9.30 -7.79
C ASP A 44 5.91 9.37 -8.91
N GLY A 45 4.67 9.55 -8.65
CA GLY A 45 3.64 9.62 -9.69
C GLY A 45 2.25 9.89 -9.16
N PRO A 46 1.22 9.64 -9.95
CA PRO A 46 -0.15 10.00 -9.60
C PRO A 46 -0.97 8.93 -8.92
N GLU A 47 -0.43 7.74 -8.74
CA GLU A 47 -1.25 6.66 -8.21
C GLU A 47 -1.26 6.62 -6.70
N PRO A 48 -2.44 6.44 -6.09
CA PRO A 48 -2.54 6.44 -4.63
C PRO A 48 -1.70 5.35 -3.99
N LEU A 49 -1.12 5.66 -2.84
CA LEU A 49 -0.33 4.73 -2.06
C LEU A 49 -1.02 4.55 -0.72
N TRP A 50 -1.26 3.30 -0.33
CA TRP A 50 -1.93 2.97 0.90
C TRP A 50 -1.07 2.03 1.72
N TYR A 51 -1.14 2.16 3.05
CA TYR A 51 -0.48 1.25 3.97
C TYR A 51 -1.56 0.53 4.76
N TYR A 52 -1.40 -0.76 4.96
CA TYR A 52 -2.26 -1.53 5.83
C TYR A 52 -1.40 -2.01 7.00
N TYR A 53 -1.79 -1.66 8.23
CA TYR A 53 -1.05 -2.06 9.42
C TYR A 53 -1.81 -3.18 10.12
N LYS A 54 -1.20 -4.37 10.19
CA LYS A 54 -1.86 -5.55 10.71
C LYS A 54 -2.21 -5.43 12.19
N ASP A 55 -1.40 -4.73 12.95
CA ASP A 55 -1.61 -4.59 14.40
C ASP A 55 -2.89 -3.81 14.71
N THR A 56 -3.26 -2.84 13.89
CA THR A 56 -4.45 -2.04 14.12
C THR A 56 -5.58 -2.41 13.18
N GLY A 57 -5.28 -3.14 12.10
CA GLY A 57 -6.27 -3.46 11.09
C GLY A 57 -6.72 -2.26 10.28
N ARG A 58 -5.90 -1.22 10.18
CA ARG A 58 -6.29 0.01 9.52
C ARG A 58 -5.57 0.25 8.23
N TYR A 59 -6.27 0.86 7.26
CA TYR A 59 -5.67 1.33 6.04
C TYR A 59 -5.41 2.83 6.21
N VAL A 60 -4.22 3.25 5.84
CA VAL A 60 -3.82 4.67 5.91
C VAL A 60 -3.36 5.09 4.52
N ARG A 61 -3.99 6.10 3.95
CA ARG A 61 -3.58 6.63 2.65
C ARG A 61 -2.42 7.59 2.83
N ALA A 62 -1.36 7.41 2.07
CA ALA A 62 -0.22 8.31 2.11
C ALA A 62 -0.62 9.68 1.58
N PRO A 63 0.08 10.74 1.94
CA PRO A 63 -0.19 12.05 1.37
C PRO A 63 0.02 12.01 -0.14
N GLN A 64 -0.65 12.88 -0.85
CA GLN A 64 -0.57 12.92 -2.31
C GLN A 64 0.87 13.07 -2.81
N GLN A 65 1.71 13.78 -2.08
CA GLN A 65 3.09 13.96 -2.46
C GLN A 65 3.89 12.65 -2.43
N ASP A 66 3.37 11.62 -1.78
CA ASP A 66 4.04 10.32 -1.72
C ASP A 66 3.41 9.32 -2.68
N PHE A 67 2.49 9.74 -3.52
CA PHE A 67 1.88 8.84 -4.50
C PHE A 67 2.92 8.39 -5.52
N VAL A 68 2.66 7.31 -6.19
CA VAL A 68 3.66 6.57 -6.95
C VAL A 68 3.28 6.36 -8.40
N SER A 69 4.30 6.00 -9.18
CA SER A 69 4.13 5.57 -10.54
C SER A 69 4.42 4.07 -10.54
N VAL A 70 3.41 3.25 -10.64
CA VAL A 70 3.55 1.81 -10.47
C VAL A 70 4.09 1.17 -11.74
N ASN A 71 5.13 0.37 -11.61
CA ASN A 71 5.73 -0.35 -12.71
C ASN A 71 6.31 -1.69 -12.21
N PRO A 72 6.64 -2.63 -13.11
CA PRO A 72 7.11 -3.95 -12.70
C PRO A 72 8.38 -3.92 -11.84
N THR A 73 9.30 -3.00 -12.10
CA THR A 73 10.54 -2.90 -11.36
C THR A 73 10.26 -2.52 -9.91
N MET A 74 9.38 -1.53 -9.70
CA MET A 74 9.03 -1.11 -8.37
C MET A 74 8.31 -2.23 -7.63
N LEU A 75 7.36 -2.91 -8.29
CA LEU A 75 6.62 -3.97 -7.65
C LEU A 75 7.53 -5.13 -7.24
N ALA A 76 8.48 -5.47 -8.10
CA ALA A 76 9.43 -6.54 -7.79
C ALA A 76 10.26 -6.18 -6.56
N GLU A 77 10.71 -4.97 -6.48
CA GLU A 77 11.53 -4.54 -5.36
C GLU A 77 10.73 -4.51 -4.07
N LEU A 78 9.50 -4.02 -4.10
CA LEU A 78 8.66 -4.00 -2.92
C LEU A 78 8.31 -5.42 -2.46
N LYS A 79 8.07 -6.32 -3.38
CA LYS A 79 7.79 -7.71 -3.04
C LYS A 79 9.00 -8.39 -2.41
N ARG A 80 10.20 -8.00 -2.83
CA ARG A 80 11.42 -8.54 -2.25
C ARG A 80 11.57 -8.07 -0.79
N ILE A 81 11.19 -6.84 -0.49
CA ILE A 81 11.30 -6.27 0.85
C ILE A 81 10.18 -6.77 1.77
N LEU A 82 8.95 -6.75 1.28
CA LEU A 82 7.79 -6.99 2.13
C LEU A 82 7.21 -8.41 2.03
N GLY A 83 7.54 -9.12 0.96
CA GLY A 83 6.96 -10.42 0.68
C GLY A 83 5.88 -10.29 -0.40
N HIS A 84 5.76 -11.30 -1.23
CA HIS A 84 4.89 -11.27 -2.41
C HIS A 84 3.44 -10.97 -2.02
N ASP A 85 2.95 -11.55 -0.94
CA ASP A 85 1.55 -11.41 -0.57
C ASP A 85 1.24 -10.10 0.14
N ASN A 86 2.23 -9.30 0.42
CA ASN A 86 2.07 -8.04 1.14
C ASN A 86 2.09 -6.81 0.23
N VAL A 87 2.12 -7.03 -1.08
CA VAL A 87 2.10 -5.95 -2.06
C VAL A 87 0.97 -6.23 -3.03
N VAL A 88 -0.02 -5.35 -3.07
CA VAL A 88 -1.19 -5.51 -3.93
C VAL A 88 -1.41 -4.24 -4.73
N TYR A 89 -1.53 -4.34 -6.03
CA TYR A 89 -1.81 -3.19 -6.87
C TYR A 89 -3.18 -3.37 -7.50
N ILE A 90 -4.05 -2.42 -7.30
CA ILE A 90 -5.39 -2.41 -7.87
C ILE A 90 -5.47 -1.29 -8.88
N ALA A 91 -5.49 -1.64 -10.16
CA ALA A 91 -5.61 -0.66 -11.21
C ALA A 91 -7.08 -0.44 -11.48
N GLN A 92 -7.43 0.70 -11.93
CA GLN A 92 -8.82 0.97 -12.19
C GLN A 92 -9.18 0.85 -13.63
#